data_28b3b05a07ba9109d78440676f63890c
#
_entry.id   28b3b05a07ba9109d78440676f63890c
#
_cell.length_a   1.000
_cell.length_b   1.000
_cell.length_c   1.000
_cell.angle_alpha   90.00
_cell.angle_beta   90.00
_cell.angle_gamma   90.00
#
_symmetry.space_group_name_H-M   'P 1'
#
loop_
_entity.id
_entity.type
_entity.pdbx_description
1 polymer ?
#
loop_
_entity_poly.entity_id
_entity_poly.type
_entity_poly.pdbx_seq_one_letter_code
_entity_poly.pdbx_strand_id
1 'polypeptide(L)'
;TVKHLYLCIKAFCKSICNFCPYCKVRYSAELCDRYIDSLIQEIHLVGSQNAERKNVNSLYFGGGTPALAAHRIKEIVDALNDHFIITEGIGLELHPDNVNIEVLQALKNAGVTKISIGIQSFCDKYQKILGRKEIDTTAMMSALAAVPFETVSMDFIFALPGQTYDDLKSDIDKA
;
A
#
# COMPACT_ATOMS: atom_id res chain seq x y z
N THR A 1 18.23 16.75 8.00
CA THR A 1 17.77 15.34 7.88
C THR A 1 16.26 15.34 7.73
N VAL A 2 15.74 14.82 6.62
CA VAL A 2 14.29 14.58 6.43
C VAL A 2 13.97 13.28 7.15
N LYS A 3 13.09 13.30 8.16
CA LYS A 3 12.80 12.10 8.95
C LYS A 3 11.98 11.06 8.16
N HIS A 4 10.99 11.51 7.40
CA HIS A 4 10.10 10.61 6.66
C HIS A 4 9.76 11.21 5.30
N LEU A 5 9.68 10.38 4.27
CA LEU A 5 9.22 10.73 2.94
C LEU A 5 7.92 9.96 2.66
N TYR A 6 6.83 10.69 2.48
CA TYR A 6 5.55 10.11 2.05
C TYR A 6 5.36 10.35 0.56
N LEU A 7 5.20 9.27 -0.18
CA LEU A 7 4.76 9.32 -1.56
C LEU A 7 3.31 8.87 -1.64
N CYS A 8 2.44 9.81 -1.94
CA CYS A 8 1.07 9.50 -2.28
C CYS A 8 1.02 9.06 -3.75
N ILE A 9 1.06 7.74 -4.00
CA ILE A 9 0.71 7.21 -5.32
C ILE A 9 -0.79 7.40 -5.48
N LYS A 10 -1.13 8.53 -6.07
CA LYS A 10 -2.47 9.10 -6.20
C LYS A 10 -3.55 8.04 -6.27
N ALA A 11 -4.41 8.04 -5.31
CA ALA A 11 -5.76 7.52 -5.14
C ALA A 11 -6.32 6.55 -6.20
N PHE A 12 -5.50 5.76 -6.92
CA PHE A 12 -5.99 4.72 -7.81
C PHE A 12 -6.56 3.57 -7.01
N CYS A 13 -7.83 3.25 -7.25
CA CYS A 13 -8.52 2.13 -6.63
C CYS A 13 -9.28 1.33 -7.69
N LYS A 14 -9.27 0.00 -7.63
CA LYS A 14 -10.12 -0.84 -8.48
C LYS A 14 -11.59 -0.72 -8.10
N SER A 15 -11.86 -0.58 -6.80
CA SER A 15 -13.19 -0.36 -6.22
C SER A 15 -13.21 0.92 -5.39
N ILE A 16 -14.36 1.59 -5.35
CA ILE A 16 -14.58 2.78 -4.56
C ILE A 16 -15.30 2.38 -3.28
N CYS A 17 -14.58 2.35 -2.17
CA CYS A 17 -15.15 2.03 -0.86
C CYS A 17 -16.03 3.18 -0.34
N ASN A 18 -17.20 2.84 0.23
CA ASN A 18 -18.18 3.83 0.68
C ASN A 18 -17.70 4.69 1.86
N PHE A 19 -16.83 4.13 2.70
CA PHE A 19 -16.34 4.78 3.93
C PHE A 19 -15.10 5.66 3.72
N CYS A 20 -14.40 5.52 2.61
CA CYS A 20 -13.10 6.17 2.42
C CYS A 20 -13.27 7.66 2.10
N PRO A 21 -12.74 8.60 2.91
CA PRO A 21 -12.88 10.03 2.69
C PRO A 21 -11.85 10.59 1.69
N TYR A 22 -10.85 9.80 1.31
CA TYR A 22 -9.75 10.27 0.47
C TYR A 22 -10.17 10.44 -0.99
N CYS A 23 -9.43 11.30 -1.70
CA CYS A 23 -9.57 11.47 -3.14
C CYS A 23 -9.32 10.14 -3.86
N LYS A 24 -10.23 9.73 -4.72
CA LYS A 24 -10.21 8.42 -5.39
C LYS A 24 -10.42 8.59 -6.88
N VAL A 25 -9.59 7.90 -7.65
CA VAL A 25 -9.70 7.78 -9.10
C VAL A 25 -9.80 6.29 -9.44
N ARG A 26 -10.75 5.94 -10.31
CA ARG A 26 -10.84 4.56 -10.77
C ARG A 26 -9.56 4.18 -11.52
N TYR A 27 -8.99 3.04 -11.17
CA TYR A 27 -7.76 2.55 -11.79
C TYR A 27 -7.92 2.36 -13.30
N SER A 28 -6.95 2.89 -14.02
CA SER A 28 -6.67 2.62 -15.42
C SER A 28 -5.16 2.40 -15.53
N ALA A 29 -4.73 1.34 -16.19
CA ALA A 29 -3.31 1.04 -16.35
C ALA A 29 -2.59 2.19 -17.05
N GLU A 30 -3.12 2.66 -18.18
CA GLU A 30 -2.55 3.78 -18.94
C GLU A 30 -2.40 5.06 -18.09
N LEU A 31 -3.44 5.42 -17.33
CA LEU A 31 -3.39 6.61 -16.49
C LEU A 31 -2.41 6.45 -15.33
N CYS A 32 -2.32 5.24 -14.77
CA CYS A 32 -1.36 4.91 -13.71
C CYS A 32 0.08 5.03 -14.22
N ASP A 33 0.38 4.46 -15.38
CA ASP A 33 1.71 4.50 -15.97
C ASP A 33 2.15 5.93 -16.29
N ARG A 34 1.28 6.72 -16.93
CA ARG A 34 1.54 8.15 -17.20
C ARG A 34 1.77 8.95 -15.90
N TYR A 35 1.04 8.63 -14.85
CA TYR A 35 1.24 9.26 -13.55
C TYR A 35 2.62 8.91 -12.97
N ILE A 36 3.02 7.63 -13.05
CA ILE A 36 4.33 7.19 -12.56
C ILE A 36 5.47 7.84 -13.35
N ASP A 37 5.34 7.94 -14.68
CA ASP A 37 6.33 8.65 -15.51
C ASP A 37 6.50 10.10 -15.04
N SER A 38 5.40 10.80 -14.79
CA SER A 38 5.42 12.17 -14.27
C SER A 38 6.02 12.25 -12.86
N LEU A 39 5.72 11.29 -11.99
CA LEU A 39 6.27 11.20 -10.64
C LEU A 39 7.78 11.01 -10.66
N ILE A 40 8.29 10.12 -11.51
CA ILE A 40 9.73 9.89 -11.69
C ILE A 40 10.42 11.18 -12.17
N GLN A 41 9.83 11.89 -13.13
CA GLN A 41 10.35 13.17 -13.58
C GLN A 41 10.38 14.22 -12.44
N GLU A 42 9.33 14.27 -11.63
CA GLU A 42 9.26 15.17 -10.46
C GLU A 42 10.35 14.82 -9.43
N ILE A 43 10.55 13.53 -9.15
CA ILE A 43 11.61 13.05 -8.24
C ILE A 43 12.98 13.56 -8.72
N HIS A 44 13.30 13.41 -9.99
CA HIS A 44 14.58 13.89 -10.54
C HIS A 44 14.66 15.43 -10.52
N LEU A 45 13.57 16.12 -10.85
CA LEU A 45 13.54 17.59 -10.85
C LEU A 45 13.79 18.16 -9.44
N VAL A 46 13.12 17.61 -8.43
CA VAL A 46 13.26 18.05 -7.03
C VAL A 46 14.59 17.57 -6.45
N GLY A 47 14.96 16.32 -6.74
CA GLY A 47 16.19 15.72 -6.24
C GLY A 47 17.46 16.44 -6.73
N SER A 48 17.48 16.83 -8.00
CA SER A 48 18.61 17.54 -8.62
C SER A 48 18.88 18.95 -8.07
N GLN A 49 17.93 19.51 -7.33
CA GLN A 49 18.14 20.80 -6.63
C GLN A 49 19.12 20.69 -5.45
N ASN A 50 19.49 19.48 -5.04
CA ASN A 50 20.42 19.23 -3.96
C ASN A 50 21.76 18.74 -4.53
N ALA A 51 22.87 19.33 -4.07
CA ALA A 51 24.21 18.93 -4.49
C ALA A 51 24.61 17.53 -4.00
N GLU A 52 24.01 17.08 -2.88
CA GLU A 52 24.29 15.79 -2.26
C GLU A 52 23.00 15.03 -1.94
N ARG A 53 23.10 13.70 -1.91
CA ARG A 53 21.99 12.83 -1.48
C ARG A 53 21.63 13.09 -0.04
N LYS A 54 20.34 13.18 0.23
CA LYS A 54 19.83 13.42 1.60
C LYS A 54 19.44 12.12 2.28
N ASN A 55 19.76 12.01 3.56
CA ASN A 55 19.28 10.91 4.39
C ASN A 55 17.79 11.07 4.68
N VAL A 56 17.03 10.01 4.45
CA VAL A 56 15.61 9.85 4.76
C VAL A 56 15.47 8.59 5.61
N ASN A 57 14.82 8.69 6.76
CA ASN A 57 14.67 7.53 7.63
C ASN A 57 13.79 6.47 6.96
N SER A 58 12.57 6.82 6.58
CA SER A 58 11.67 5.87 5.94
C SER A 58 10.96 6.48 4.74
N LEU A 59 10.68 5.63 3.76
CA LEU A 59 9.82 5.91 2.63
C LEU A 59 8.49 5.18 2.83
N TYR A 60 7.37 5.86 2.57
CA TYR A 60 6.06 5.24 2.67
C TYR A 60 5.21 5.54 1.44
N PHE A 61 4.73 4.47 0.79
CA PHE A 61 3.79 4.53 -0.33
C PHE A 61 2.36 4.39 0.19
N GLY A 62 1.62 5.48 0.15
CA GLY A 62 0.24 5.54 0.58
C GLY A 62 -0.69 6.09 -0.49
N GLY A 63 -1.96 6.21 -0.16
CA GLY A 63 -2.99 6.79 -1.02
C GLY A 63 -4.14 5.85 -1.30
N GLY A 64 -4.50 5.62 -2.56
CA GLY A 64 -5.58 4.70 -2.93
C GLY A 64 -5.19 3.23 -2.71
N THR A 65 -4.50 2.65 -3.67
CA THR A 65 -3.95 1.31 -3.58
C THR A 65 -2.62 1.26 -4.35
N PRO A 66 -1.50 1.64 -3.70
CA PRO A 66 -0.19 1.67 -4.34
C PRO A 66 0.22 0.35 -5.00
N ALA A 67 -0.21 -0.77 -4.43
CA ALA A 67 0.07 -2.10 -4.96
C ALA A 67 -0.49 -2.35 -6.38
N LEU A 68 -1.39 -1.52 -6.89
CA LEU A 68 -1.82 -1.57 -8.30
C LEU A 68 -0.69 -1.22 -9.28
N ALA A 69 0.33 -0.53 -8.79
CA ALA A 69 1.54 -0.18 -9.52
C ALA A 69 2.74 -1.06 -9.13
N ALA A 70 2.54 -2.23 -8.52
CA ALA A 70 3.61 -3.08 -7.99
C ALA A 70 4.72 -3.35 -9.02
N HIS A 71 4.36 -3.50 -10.31
CA HIS A 71 5.29 -3.73 -11.41
C HIS A 71 6.23 -2.55 -11.70
N ARG A 72 5.92 -1.34 -11.21
CA ARG A 72 6.71 -0.12 -11.42
C ARG A 72 7.26 0.51 -10.13
N ILE A 73 6.94 -0.05 -8.95
CA ILE A 73 7.45 0.47 -7.67
C ILE A 73 8.99 0.50 -7.65
N LYS A 74 9.62 -0.50 -8.25
CA LYS A 74 11.08 -0.53 -8.33
C LYS A 74 11.66 0.68 -9.06
N GLU A 75 11.07 1.11 -10.17
CA GLU A 75 11.52 2.29 -10.94
C GLU A 75 11.45 3.57 -10.08
N ILE A 76 10.38 3.71 -9.29
CA ILE A 76 10.23 4.86 -8.37
C ILE A 76 11.30 4.81 -7.26
N VAL A 77 11.54 3.64 -6.69
CA VAL A 77 12.56 3.45 -5.64
C VAL A 77 13.96 3.72 -6.20
N ASP A 78 14.26 3.25 -7.41
CA ASP A 78 15.54 3.50 -8.07
C ASP A 78 15.75 5.01 -8.29
N ALA A 79 14.75 5.72 -8.83
CA ALA A 79 14.80 7.17 -9.04
C ALA A 79 14.99 7.94 -7.70
N LEU A 80 14.36 7.48 -6.64
CA LEU A 80 14.56 8.07 -5.30
C LEU A 80 15.97 7.82 -4.78
N ASN A 81 16.53 6.63 -5.01
CA ASN A 81 17.87 6.28 -4.56
C ASN A 81 18.96 7.08 -5.27
N ASP A 82 18.69 7.69 -6.42
CA ASP A 82 19.63 8.62 -7.06
C ASP A 82 19.83 9.90 -6.22
N HIS A 83 18.83 10.29 -5.42
CA HIS A 83 18.81 11.55 -4.69
C HIS A 83 18.75 11.42 -3.17
N PHE A 84 18.32 10.26 -2.67
CA PHE A 84 18.10 10.00 -1.24
C PHE A 84 18.79 8.72 -0.78
N ILE A 85 19.08 8.63 0.52
CA ILE A 85 19.55 7.42 1.20
C ILE A 85 18.46 7.04 2.19
N ILE A 86 17.74 5.96 1.93
CA ILE A 86 16.66 5.44 2.79
C ILE A 86 17.28 4.49 3.81
N THR A 87 17.13 4.77 5.12
CA THR A 87 17.88 4.07 6.18
C THR A 87 17.08 3.08 7.01
N GLU A 88 15.74 3.25 7.13
CA GLU A 88 14.89 2.43 8.02
C GLU A 88 13.85 1.59 7.28
N GLY A 89 13.89 1.60 5.94
CA GLY A 89 13.05 0.77 5.11
C GLY A 89 11.91 1.47 4.40
N ILE A 90 11.17 0.68 3.62
CA ILE A 90 10.12 1.13 2.71
C ILE A 90 8.81 0.45 3.10
N GLY A 91 7.79 1.26 3.40
CA GLY A 91 6.43 0.81 3.69
C GLY A 91 5.48 1.02 2.50
N LEU A 92 4.46 0.17 2.37
CA LEU A 92 3.48 0.26 1.29
C LEU A 92 2.11 -0.26 1.71
N GLU A 93 1.05 0.47 1.30
CA GLU A 93 -0.35 0.10 1.55
C GLU A 93 -0.89 -0.84 0.46
N LEU A 94 -1.64 -1.87 0.89
CA LEU A 94 -2.32 -2.82 0.02
C LEU A 94 -3.82 -2.91 0.32
N HIS A 95 -4.58 -3.19 -0.73
CA HIS A 95 -5.93 -3.74 -0.58
C HIS A 95 -5.83 -5.29 -0.53
N PRO A 96 -6.68 -6.02 0.22
CA PRO A 96 -6.64 -7.48 0.28
C PRO A 96 -6.62 -8.17 -1.11
N ASP A 97 -7.36 -7.65 -2.10
CA ASP A 97 -7.36 -8.16 -3.48
C ASP A 97 -5.98 -8.12 -4.18
N ASN A 98 -5.03 -7.36 -3.64
CA ASN A 98 -3.68 -7.26 -4.18
C ASN A 98 -2.67 -8.14 -3.43
N VAL A 99 -3.11 -8.87 -2.39
CA VAL A 99 -2.25 -9.77 -1.63
C VAL A 99 -2.19 -11.12 -2.34
N ASN A 100 -1.27 -11.24 -3.27
CA ASN A 100 -0.94 -12.48 -3.98
C ASN A 100 0.57 -12.56 -4.20
N ILE A 101 1.07 -13.75 -4.49
CA ILE A 101 2.52 -14.04 -4.58
C ILE A 101 3.21 -13.13 -5.61
N GLU A 102 2.60 -12.90 -6.77
CA GLU A 102 3.19 -12.08 -7.84
C GLU A 102 3.41 -10.62 -7.38
N VAL A 103 2.36 -9.99 -6.84
CA VAL A 103 2.42 -8.62 -6.33
C VAL A 103 3.40 -8.53 -5.16
N LEU A 104 3.31 -9.42 -4.18
CA LEU A 104 4.19 -9.40 -3.01
C LEU A 104 5.67 -9.59 -3.41
N GLN A 105 5.95 -10.48 -4.36
CA GLN A 105 7.31 -10.70 -4.85
C GLN A 105 7.84 -9.45 -5.59
N ALA A 106 7.01 -8.80 -6.41
CA ALA A 106 7.38 -7.56 -7.10
C ALA A 106 7.72 -6.45 -6.08
N LEU A 107 6.89 -6.28 -5.03
CA LEU A 107 7.14 -5.31 -3.96
C LEU A 107 8.43 -5.63 -3.19
N LYS A 108 8.65 -6.89 -2.84
CA LYS A 108 9.88 -7.32 -2.16
C LYS A 108 11.12 -7.06 -3.00
N ASN A 109 11.07 -7.36 -4.31
CA ASN A 109 12.14 -7.08 -5.26
C ASN A 109 12.41 -5.58 -5.44
N ALA A 110 11.39 -4.74 -5.20
CA ALA A 110 11.53 -3.28 -5.19
C ALA A 110 12.13 -2.74 -3.88
N GLY A 111 12.41 -3.59 -2.88
CA GLY A 111 12.97 -3.19 -1.60
C GLY A 111 11.94 -2.81 -0.54
N VAL A 112 10.65 -3.10 -0.76
CA VAL A 112 9.61 -2.92 0.28
C VAL A 112 9.87 -3.90 1.42
N THR A 113 9.93 -3.38 2.64
CA THR A 113 10.19 -4.17 3.86
C THR A 113 8.98 -4.28 4.76
N LYS A 114 8.06 -3.32 4.68
CA LYS A 114 6.87 -3.21 5.53
C LYS A 114 5.62 -3.05 4.68
N ILE A 115 4.57 -3.81 4.99
CA ILE A 115 3.28 -3.69 4.29
C ILE A 115 2.16 -3.45 5.28
N SER A 116 1.18 -2.62 4.89
CA SER A 116 -0.08 -2.43 5.60
C SER A 116 -1.25 -2.85 4.72
N ILE A 117 -2.09 -3.72 5.22
CA ILE A 117 -3.22 -4.29 4.48
C ILE A 117 -4.52 -3.77 5.07
N GLY A 118 -5.26 -3.00 4.30
CA GLY A 118 -6.56 -2.48 4.71
C GLY A 118 -7.64 -3.57 4.72
N ILE A 119 -7.65 -4.45 5.73
CA ILE A 119 -8.63 -5.52 5.90
C ILE A 119 -10.01 -4.94 6.19
N GLN A 120 -10.09 -4.07 7.14
CA GLN A 120 -11.27 -3.42 7.73
C GLN A 120 -12.14 -4.37 8.57
N SER A 121 -12.47 -5.56 8.10
CA SER A 121 -13.08 -6.69 8.80
C SER A 121 -12.94 -7.95 7.95
N PHE A 122 -12.82 -9.11 8.57
CA PHE A 122 -12.89 -10.41 7.87
C PHE A 122 -14.34 -10.91 7.73
N CYS A 123 -15.31 -10.22 8.34
CA CYS A 123 -16.71 -10.60 8.28
C CYS A 123 -17.36 -10.08 6.98
N ASP A 124 -17.90 -10.97 6.15
CA ASP A 124 -18.53 -10.65 4.87
C ASP A 124 -19.68 -9.64 4.99
N LYS A 125 -20.42 -9.70 6.09
CA LYS A 125 -21.47 -8.71 6.40
C LYS A 125 -20.94 -7.29 6.39
N TYR A 126 -19.77 -7.07 7.01
CA TYR A 126 -19.17 -5.74 7.12
C TYR A 126 -18.46 -5.37 5.82
N GLN A 127 -17.84 -6.31 5.10
CA GLN A 127 -17.29 -6.05 3.77
C GLN A 127 -18.37 -5.50 2.82
N LYS A 128 -19.58 -6.10 2.83
CA LYS A 128 -20.72 -5.62 2.03
C LYS A 128 -21.17 -4.20 2.42
N ILE A 129 -21.25 -3.90 3.73
CA ILE A 129 -21.58 -2.55 4.22
C ILE A 129 -20.53 -1.53 3.75
N LEU A 130 -19.26 -1.91 3.74
CA LEU A 130 -18.14 -1.07 3.31
C LEU A 130 -18.02 -0.93 1.78
N GLY A 131 -18.88 -1.61 1.01
CA GLY A 131 -18.83 -1.62 -0.46
C GLY A 131 -17.68 -2.44 -1.02
N ARG A 132 -17.23 -3.47 -0.28
CA ARG A 132 -16.14 -4.37 -0.66
C ARG A 132 -16.65 -5.79 -0.97
N LYS A 133 -15.80 -6.58 -1.61
CA LYS A 133 -15.99 -8.01 -1.80
C LYS A 133 -15.51 -8.79 -0.58
N GLU A 134 -15.94 -10.04 -0.49
CA GLU A 134 -15.42 -11.02 0.46
C GLU A 134 -13.91 -11.22 0.26
N ILE A 135 -13.18 -11.43 1.37
CA ILE A 135 -11.73 -11.66 1.35
C ILE A 135 -11.49 -13.18 1.33
N ASP A 136 -10.77 -13.65 0.34
CA ASP A 136 -10.20 -15.02 0.40
C ASP A 136 -9.03 -15.03 1.40
N THR A 137 -9.38 -15.20 2.67
CA THR A 137 -8.41 -15.18 3.79
C THR A 137 -7.37 -16.28 3.63
N THR A 138 -7.76 -17.47 3.14
CA THR A 138 -6.85 -18.60 2.98
C THR A 138 -5.79 -18.30 1.92
N ALA A 139 -6.20 -17.82 0.75
CA ALA A 139 -5.26 -17.45 -0.30
C ALA A 139 -4.36 -16.30 0.12
N MET A 140 -4.91 -15.28 0.81
CA MET A 140 -4.17 -14.13 1.32
C MET A 140 -3.09 -14.56 2.32
N MET A 141 -3.43 -15.35 3.34
CA MET A 141 -2.48 -15.80 4.37
C MET A 141 -1.41 -16.73 3.77
N SER A 142 -1.78 -17.58 2.80
CA SER A 142 -0.83 -18.42 2.08
C SER A 142 0.19 -17.60 1.29
N ALA A 143 -0.25 -16.52 0.65
CA ALA A 143 0.64 -15.62 -0.09
C ALA A 143 1.60 -14.88 0.85
N LEU A 144 1.12 -14.39 2.01
CA LEU A 144 1.94 -13.73 3.03
C LEU A 144 2.99 -14.69 3.61
N ALA A 145 2.63 -15.94 3.86
CA ALA A 145 3.56 -16.96 4.33
C ALA A 145 4.64 -17.29 3.28
N ALA A 146 4.27 -17.30 1.99
CA ALA A 146 5.21 -17.60 0.89
C ALA A 146 6.20 -16.45 0.63
N VAL A 147 5.79 -15.19 0.88
CA VAL A 147 6.62 -14.00 0.64
C VAL A 147 6.68 -13.16 1.92
N PRO A 148 7.55 -13.49 2.89
CA PRO A 148 7.60 -12.83 4.18
C PRO A 148 8.18 -11.40 4.07
N PHE A 149 7.59 -10.48 4.84
CA PHE A 149 8.05 -9.10 5.05
C PHE A 149 8.54 -8.93 6.49
N GLU A 150 9.34 -7.89 6.74
CA GLU A 150 9.80 -7.57 8.11
C GLU A 150 8.63 -7.18 9.02
N THR A 151 7.65 -6.48 8.46
CA THR A 151 6.44 -6.08 9.17
C THR A 151 5.22 -6.23 8.25
N VAL A 152 4.20 -6.89 8.77
CA VAL A 152 2.87 -6.93 8.18
C VAL A 152 1.90 -6.33 9.18
N SER A 153 1.23 -5.23 8.80
CA SER A 153 0.15 -4.62 9.56
C SER A 153 -1.18 -4.91 8.88
N MET A 154 -2.21 -5.09 9.68
CA MET A 154 -3.59 -5.22 9.21
C MET A 154 -4.46 -4.14 9.84
N ASP A 155 -5.11 -3.33 9.01
CA ASP A 155 -5.95 -2.24 9.48
C ASP A 155 -7.40 -2.70 9.60
N PHE A 156 -8.03 -2.41 10.75
CA PHE A 156 -9.42 -2.75 11.03
C PHE A 156 -10.24 -1.50 11.35
N ILE A 157 -11.51 -1.50 10.93
CA ILE A 157 -12.48 -0.50 11.32
C ILE A 157 -13.32 -1.09 12.46
N PHE A 158 -13.41 -0.37 13.56
CA PHE A 158 -14.29 -0.71 14.68
C PHE A 158 -15.52 0.19 14.72
N ALA A 159 -16.52 -0.21 15.50
CA ALA A 159 -17.81 0.47 15.62
C ALA A 159 -18.58 0.58 14.29
N LEU A 160 -18.46 -0.43 13.44
CA LEU A 160 -19.30 -0.53 12.25
C LEU A 160 -20.78 -0.73 12.63
N PRO A 161 -21.74 -0.28 11.80
CA PRO A 161 -23.15 -0.45 12.09
C PRO A 161 -23.52 -1.90 12.41
N GLY A 162 -23.98 -2.12 13.65
CA GLY A 162 -24.36 -3.45 14.15
C GLY A 162 -23.18 -4.40 14.43
N GLN A 163 -21.97 -3.88 14.56
CA GLN A 163 -20.79 -4.62 15.00
C GLN A 163 -20.84 -4.84 16.51
N THR A 164 -20.65 -6.08 16.92
CA THR A 164 -20.52 -6.47 18.32
C THR A 164 -19.05 -6.54 18.74
N TYR A 165 -18.82 -6.62 20.04
CA TYR A 165 -17.48 -6.89 20.59
C TYR A 165 -16.92 -8.23 20.08
N ASP A 166 -17.76 -9.27 20.01
CA ASP A 166 -17.34 -10.59 19.54
C ASP A 166 -16.96 -10.60 18.05
N ASP A 167 -17.63 -9.78 17.23
CA ASP A 167 -17.26 -9.60 15.82
C ASP A 167 -15.84 -9.00 15.69
N LEU A 168 -15.56 -7.92 16.44
CA LEU A 168 -14.25 -7.30 16.45
C LEU A 168 -13.17 -8.22 17.00
N LYS A 169 -13.49 -8.94 18.09
CA LYS A 169 -12.59 -9.93 18.67
C LYS A 169 -12.25 -11.03 17.66
N SER A 170 -13.26 -11.53 16.93
CA SER A 170 -13.06 -12.54 15.88
C SER A 170 -12.15 -12.02 14.74
N ASP A 171 -12.27 -10.74 14.39
CA ASP A 171 -11.39 -10.12 13.39
C ASP A 171 -9.93 -10.07 13.88
N ILE A 172 -9.70 -9.70 15.14
CA ILE A 172 -8.37 -9.64 15.74
C ILE A 172 -7.76 -11.04 15.91
N ASP A 173 -8.54 -12.02 16.31
CA ASP A 173 -8.08 -13.41 16.52
C ASP A 173 -7.69 -14.09 15.19
N LYS A 174 -8.14 -13.57 14.05
CA LYS A 174 -7.79 -14.07 12.71
C LYS A 174 -6.54 -13.40 12.12
N ALA A 175 -6.11 -12.25 12.65
CA ALA A 175 -4.97 -11.49 12.16
C ALA A 175 -3.64 -12.07 12.67
#